data_c82b0b705ee63cfe7dad3afbe52751ea
#
_entry.id   c82b0b705ee63cfe7dad3afbe52751ea
#
_cell.length_a   1.000
_cell.length_b   1.000
_cell.length_c   1.000
_cell.angle_alpha   90.00
_cell.angle_beta   90.00
_cell.angle_gamma   90.00
#
_symmetry.space_group_name_H-M   'P 1'
#
loop_
_entity.id
_entity.type
_entity.pdbx_description
1 polymer ?
#
loop_
_entity_poly.entity_id
_entity_poly.type
_entity_poly.pdbx_seq_one_letter_code
_entity_poly.pdbx_strand_id
1 'polypeptide(L)'
;MNLANCKKEILRLLRNGVSYNTARGDEAEADSAVLYDCGEIIRCRAGFDRAAVFLNGERELPEEITERMLSDAASRAAGEPLAYILGQAPFCGEDYIVRRGCLIPRADTEILVEEAVRLLPENGCFWDLCTGSGCVAAAILKARPDTSCAAVELSRTAAETAAENFERLGVGSRVNLVLGDALTDPLPGEMRADYIVSNPPYIPTETIRSLDDEVRREPPEALDGGVDGLIFYRTFLSAYAERTRRGFLFEIGWDQGEALRGLAEKNHLRCEIRRDYGGRDRVAHLRK
;
A
#
# COMPACT_ATOMS: atom_id res chain seq x y z
N MET A 1 27.55 21.29 4.09
CA MET A 1 26.50 22.17 3.48
C MET A 1 25.39 22.34 4.49
N ASN A 2 24.89 23.58 4.69
CA ASN A 2 23.78 23.76 5.63
C ASN A 2 22.46 23.24 5.07
N LEU A 3 21.50 22.98 5.95
CA LEU A 3 20.22 22.35 5.64
C LEU A 3 19.39 23.15 4.63
N ALA A 4 19.41 24.49 4.71
CA ALA A 4 18.68 25.35 3.77
C ALA A 4 19.24 25.25 2.33
N ASN A 5 20.56 25.23 2.18
CA ASN A 5 21.21 25.07 0.89
C ASN A 5 21.00 23.67 0.33
N CYS A 6 21.07 22.63 1.17
CA CYS A 6 20.79 21.27 0.77
C CYS A 6 19.34 21.12 0.27
N LYS A 7 18.36 21.65 1.00
CA LYS A 7 16.96 21.67 0.58
C LYS A 7 16.79 22.37 -0.78
N LYS A 8 17.44 23.52 -0.97
CA LYS A 8 17.35 24.25 -2.25
C LYS A 8 17.88 23.42 -3.43
N GLU A 9 18.96 22.68 -3.21
CA GLU A 9 19.55 21.83 -4.25
C GLU A 9 18.68 20.60 -4.54
N ILE A 10 18.10 19.95 -3.49
CA ILE A 10 17.12 18.87 -3.66
C ILE A 10 15.93 19.35 -4.51
N LEU A 11 15.34 20.49 -4.16
CA LEU A 11 14.21 21.06 -4.92
C LEU A 11 14.59 21.34 -6.39
N ARG A 12 15.82 21.83 -6.64
CA ARG A 12 16.30 22.06 -8.00
C ARG A 12 16.41 20.76 -8.80
N LEU A 13 16.93 19.68 -8.18
CA LEU A 13 17.05 18.37 -8.82
C LEU A 13 15.66 17.79 -9.14
N LEU A 14 14.76 17.80 -8.18
CA LEU A 14 13.43 17.25 -8.36
C LEU A 14 12.62 17.98 -9.44
N ARG A 15 12.62 19.32 -9.45
CA ARG A 15 11.90 20.12 -10.47
C ARG A 15 12.34 19.86 -11.90
N ASN A 16 13.61 19.46 -12.09
CA ASN A 16 14.15 19.12 -13.41
C ASN A 16 13.93 17.63 -13.77
N GLY A 17 13.31 16.86 -12.88
CA GLY A 17 13.11 15.42 -13.06
C GLY A 17 11.96 15.07 -14.01
N VAL A 18 12.08 13.92 -14.68
CA VAL A 18 11.05 13.40 -15.60
C VAL A 18 9.75 13.07 -14.86
N SER A 19 9.80 12.65 -13.59
CA SER A 19 8.65 12.29 -12.78
C SER A 19 7.63 13.43 -12.60
N TYR A 20 8.04 14.68 -12.76
CA TYR A 20 7.19 15.86 -12.53
C TYR A 20 6.79 16.55 -13.83
N ASN A 21 7.45 16.22 -14.95
CA ASN A 21 7.25 16.91 -16.24
C ASN A 21 6.22 16.21 -17.16
N THR A 22 5.85 14.98 -16.90
CA THR A 22 5.15 14.16 -17.90
C THR A 22 3.67 13.88 -17.62
N ALA A 23 3.16 14.06 -16.42
CA ALA A 23 1.90 13.43 -16.08
C ALA A 23 0.75 14.35 -15.65
N ARG A 24 1.01 15.62 -15.33
CA ARG A 24 -0.04 16.43 -14.68
C ARG A 24 -0.11 17.82 -15.25
N GLY A 25 -1.18 18.08 -15.96
CA GLY A 25 -1.49 19.39 -16.54
C GLY A 25 -1.73 20.52 -15.52
N ASP A 26 -1.43 20.29 -14.24
CA ASP A 26 -1.54 21.25 -13.15
C ASP A 26 -0.17 21.46 -12.49
N GLU A 27 0.43 22.64 -12.74
CA GLU A 27 1.72 23.04 -12.15
C GLU A 27 1.67 23.06 -10.60
N ALA A 28 0.51 23.34 -10.01
CA ALA A 28 0.35 23.39 -8.56
C ALA A 28 0.43 21.99 -7.92
N GLU A 29 -0.13 20.97 -8.59
CA GLU A 29 0.02 19.57 -8.14
C GLU A 29 1.46 19.09 -8.26
N ALA A 30 2.14 19.42 -9.35
CA ALA A 30 3.54 19.06 -9.54
C ALA A 30 4.45 19.73 -8.48
N ASP A 31 4.25 21.01 -8.18
CA ASP A 31 5.00 21.69 -7.11
C ASP A 31 4.70 21.10 -5.73
N SER A 32 3.46 20.70 -5.45
CA SER A 32 3.11 20.03 -4.20
C SER A 32 3.80 18.68 -4.03
N ALA A 33 3.87 17.88 -5.09
CA ALA A 33 4.59 16.60 -5.09
C ALA A 33 6.09 16.79 -4.89
N VAL A 34 6.71 17.75 -5.56
CA VAL A 34 8.13 18.10 -5.36
C VAL A 34 8.43 18.50 -3.92
N LEU A 35 7.57 19.32 -3.32
CA LEU A 35 7.71 19.75 -1.92
C LEU A 35 7.55 18.59 -0.94
N TYR A 36 6.64 17.68 -1.20
CA TYR A 36 6.44 16.48 -0.42
C TYR A 36 7.67 15.58 -0.46
N ASP A 37 8.14 15.23 -1.67
CA ASP A 37 9.28 14.35 -1.86
C ASP A 37 10.57 14.93 -1.25
N CYS A 38 10.79 16.24 -1.40
CA CYS A 38 11.89 16.94 -0.73
C CYS A 38 11.80 16.83 0.81
N GLY A 39 10.60 17.00 1.36
CA GLY A 39 10.35 16.87 2.80
C GLY A 39 10.65 15.47 3.30
N GLU A 40 10.19 14.44 2.60
CA GLU A 40 10.41 13.05 2.97
C GLU A 40 11.88 12.62 2.88
N ILE A 41 12.61 13.05 1.85
CA ILE A 41 14.07 12.82 1.76
C ILE A 41 14.78 13.40 2.99
N ILE A 42 14.47 14.65 3.36
CA ILE A 42 15.09 15.31 4.51
C ILE A 42 14.68 14.63 5.82
N ARG A 43 13.40 14.29 5.97
CA ARG A 43 12.88 13.60 7.15
C ARG A 43 13.58 12.26 7.38
N CYS A 44 13.67 11.45 6.33
CA CYS A 44 14.22 10.10 6.43
C CYS A 44 15.74 10.08 6.61
N ARG A 45 16.48 11.03 6.02
CA ARG A 45 17.94 11.00 6.06
C ARG A 45 18.56 11.86 7.15
N ALA A 46 17.94 12.99 7.48
CA ALA A 46 18.46 13.94 8.46
C ALA A 46 17.62 14.05 9.73
N GLY A 47 16.44 13.42 9.79
CA GLY A 47 15.55 13.42 10.94
C GLY A 47 14.83 14.76 11.19
N PHE A 48 14.75 15.63 10.18
CA PHE A 48 14.08 16.92 10.28
C PHE A 48 12.72 16.89 9.60
N ASP A 49 11.67 17.11 10.36
CA ASP A 49 10.35 17.39 9.80
C ASP A 49 10.30 18.82 9.18
N ARG A 50 9.16 19.16 8.58
CA ARG A 50 8.97 20.43 7.88
C ARG A 50 9.19 21.65 8.79
N ALA A 51 8.75 21.58 10.05
CA ALA A 51 8.90 22.64 11.02
C ALA A 51 10.37 22.74 11.47
N ALA A 52 11.00 21.62 11.75
CA ALA A 52 12.41 21.56 12.13
C ALA A 52 13.35 22.08 11.01
N VAL A 53 13.03 21.81 9.74
CA VAL A 53 13.76 22.36 8.60
C VAL A 53 13.71 23.89 8.57
N PHE A 54 12.54 24.47 8.88
CA PHE A 54 12.39 25.94 8.93
C PHE A 54 13.21 26.56 10.07
N LEU A 55 13.22 25.92 11.23
CA LEU A 55 13.91 26.44 12.42
C LEU A 55 15.43 26.22 12.40
N ASN A 56 15.92 25.23 11.65
CA ASN A 56 17.32 24.80 11.67
C ASN A 56 18.04 25.01 10.31
N GLY A 57 17.55 25.91 9.48
CA GLY A 57 18.09 26.10 8.12
C GLY A 57 19.59 26.32 8.03
N GLU A 58 20.18 27.02 9.02
CA GLU A 58 21.62 27.29 9.07
C GLU A 58 22.46 26.14 9.65
N ARG A 59 21.83 25.06 10.11
CA ARG A 59 22.54 23.92 10.67
C ARG A 59 23.35 23.21 9.60
N GLU A 60 24.66 23.07 9.87
CA GLU A 60 25.54 22.29 9.00
C GLU A 60 25.23 20.79 9.14
N LEU A 61 25.11 20.12 8.00
CA LEU A 61 24.89 18.68 7.92
C LEU A 61 26.22 17.96 7.66
N PRO A 62 26.38 16.73 8.18
CA PRO A 62 27.47 15.85 7.77
C PRO A 62 27.49 15.66 6.24
N GLU A 63 28.69 15.58 5.67
CA GLU A 63 28.86 15.44 4.21
C GLU A 63 28.16 14.19 3.67
N GLU A 64 28.31 13.06 4.35
CA GLU A 64 27.68 11.78 4.00
C GLU A 64 26.15 11.88 3.91
N ILE A 65 25.50 12.58 4.87
CA ILE A 65 24.04 12.79 4.87
C ILE A 65 23.65 13.67 3.69
N THR A 66 24.42 14.74 3.42
CA THR A 66 24.17 15.63 2.31
C THR A 66 24.28 14.91 0.97
N GLU A 67 25.35 14.16 0.75
CA GLU A 67 25.57 13.37 -0.46
C GLU A 67 24.46 12.35 -0.66
N ARG A 68 24.04 11.67 0.42
CA ARG A 68 22.95 10.68 0.35
C ARG A 68 21.64 11.33 -0.07
N MET A 69 21.27 12.48 0.53
CA MET A 69 20.03 13.19 0.18
C MET A 69 20.03 13.67 -1.28
N LEU A 70 21.18 14.16 -1.78
CA LEU A 70 21.31 14.60 -3.17
C LEU A 70 21.25 13.41 -4.14
N SER A 71 21.85 12.29 -3.80
CA SER A 71 21.75 11.04 -4.56
C SER A 71 20.31 10.51 -4.63
N ASP A 72 19.59 10.54 -3.49
CA ASP A 72 18.19 10.15 -3.43
C ASP A 72 17.32 11.06 -4.31
N ALA A 73 17.55 12.37 -4.25
CA ALA A 73 16.84 13.35 -5.08
C ALA A 73 17.13 13.14 -6.58
N ALA A 74 18.36 12.82 -6.95
CA ALA A 74 18.74 12.52 -8.35
C ALA A 74 18.05 11.23 -8.83
N SER A 75 18.00 10.18 -8.01
CA SER A 75 17.32 8.93 -8.31
C SER A 75 15.81 9.16 -8.48
N ARG A 76 15.22 9.97 -7.61
CA ARG A 76 13.80 10.34 -7.69
C ARG A 76 13.51 11.15 -8.96
N ALA A 77 14.36 12.10 -9.29
CA ALA A 77 14.26 12.88 -10.51
C ALA A 77 14.35 12.02 -11.79
N ALA A 78 15.07 10.89 -11.73
CA ALA A 78 15.15 9.89 -12.80
C ALA A 78 13.94 8.93 -12.86
N GLY A 79 12.91 9.16 -12.04
CA GLY A 79 11.64 8.40 -12.05
C GLY A 79 11.59 7.22 -11.11
N GLU A 80 12.57 7.01 -10.23
CA GLU A 80 12.51 5.96 -9.24
C GLU A 80 11.44 6.27 -8.18
N PRO A 81 10.56 5.32 -7.81
CA PRO A 81 9.61 5.52 -6.72
C PRO A 81 10.29 5.93 -5.42
N LEU A 82 9.81 7.02 -4.80
CA LEU A 82 10.41 7.56 -3.58
C LEU A 82 10.50 6.52 -2.46
N ALA A 83 9.46 5.70 -2.29
CA ALA A 83 9.41 4.65 -1.28
C ALA A 83 10.55 3.62 -1.43
N TYR A 84 10.92 3.26 -2.66
CA TYR A 84 12.03 2.35 -2.90
C TYR A 84 13.38 3.00 -2.62
N ILE A 85 13.53 4.30 -2.90
CA ILE A 85 14.75 5.07 -2.60
C ILE A 85 14.94 5.17 -1.08
N LEU A 86 13.87 5.49 -0.36
CA LEU A 86 13.92 5.67 1.09
C LEU A 86 13.91 4.34 1.85
N GLY A 87 13.39 3.27 1.24
CA GLY A 87 13.21 1.96 1.86
C GLY A 87 11.98 1.88 2.76
N GLN A 88 11.11 2.89 2.73
CA GLN A 88 9.90 2.96 3.54
C GLN A 88 8.82 3.83 2.92
N ALA A 89 7.57 3.62 3.35
CA ALA A 89 6.42 4.43 2.99
C ALA A 89 5.51 4.64 4.19
N PRO A 90 4.89 5.84 4.35
CA PRO A 90 3.91 6.09 5.39
C PRO A 90 2.57 5.39 5.07
N PHE A 91 1.93 4.82 6.10
CA PHE A 91 0.60 4.23 5.99
C PHE A 91 -0.06 4.14 7.38
N CYS A 92 -1.30 4.58 7.55
CA CYS A 92 -2.03 4.59 8.83
C CYS A 92 -1.21 5.16 10.00
N GLY A 93 -0.45 6.23 9.76
CA GLY A 93 0.33 6.92 10.77
C GLY A 93 1.66 6.26 11.18
N GLU A 94 2.05 5.17 10.51
CA GLU A 94 3.33 4.47 10.71
C GLU A 94 4.16 4.47 9.43
N ASP A 95 5.49 4.35 9.56
CA ASP A 95 6.37 4.12 8.42
C ASP A 95 6.54 2.60 8.20
N TYR A 96 6.19 2.08 7.06
CA TYR A 96 6.36 0.66 6.68
C TYR A 96 7.60 0.47 5.82
N ILE A 97 8.38 -0.55 6.11
CA ILE A 97 9.48 -0.98 5.25
C ILE A 97 8.90 -1.39 3.90
N VAL A 98 9.51 -0.90 2.84
CA VAL A 98 9.16 -1.22 1.46
C VAL A 98 10.42 -1.52 0.66
N ARG A 99 10.38 -2.57 -0.16
CA ARG A 99 11.49 -2.98 -1.03
C ARG A 99 10.99 -3.18 -2.46
N ARG A 100 11.90 -3.12 -3.42
CA ARG A 100 11.60 -3.52 -4.80
C ARG A 100 11.04 -4.96 -4.79
N GLY A 101 9.99 -5.20 -5.55
CA GLY A 101 9.25 -6.46 -5.54
C GLY A 101 8.12 -6.51 -4.49
N CYS A 102 7.79 -5.39 -3.86
CA CYS A 102 6.66 -5.24 -2.97
C CYS A 102 5.82 -4.03 -3.39
N LEU A 103 4.50 -4.16 -3.43
CA LEU A 103 3.61 -3.02 -3.70
C LEU A 103 3.83 -1.93 -2.64
N ILE A 104 3.94 -0.69 -3.10
CA ILE A 104 4.04 0.47 -2.22
C ILE A 104 2.67 0.74 -1.58
N PRO A 105 2.53 0.84 -0.25
CA PRO A 105 1.28 1.19 0.42
C PRO A 105 0.67 2.48 -0.14
N ARG A 106 -0.65 2.48 -0.35
CA ARG A 106 -1.41 3.63 -0.89
C ARG A 106 -2.31 4.23 0.18
N ALA A 107 -2.43 5.54 0.22
CA ALA A 107 -3.34 6.22 1.14
C ALA A 107 -4.80 5.79 0.96
N ASP A 108 -5.23 5.51 -0.28
CA ASP A 108 -6.58 5.02 -0.56
C ASP A 108 -6.89 3.68 0.12
N THR A 109 -5.87 2.83 0.34
CA THR A 109 -5.99 1.54 1.03
C THR A 109 -6.30 1.71 2.53
N GLU A 110 -6.08 2.89 3.11
CA GLU A 110 -6.43 3.16 4.52
C GLU A 110 -7.94 3.01 4.77
N ILE A 111 -8.77 3.26 3.76
CA ILE A 111 -10.23 3.04 3.83
C ILE A 111 -10.56 1.55 4.06
N LEU A 112 -9.80 0.63 3.48
CA LEU A 112 -9.95 -0.80 3.72
C LEU A 112 -9.65 -1.15 5.19
N VAL A 113 -8.60 -0.58 5.75
CA VAL A 113 -8.24 -0.73 7.17
C VAL A 113 -9.35 -0.20 8.07
N GLU A 114 -9.84 1.03 7.82
CA GLU A 114 -10.95 1.62 8.60
C GLU A 114 -12.18 0.72 8.62
N GLU A 115 -12.58 0.19 7.46
CA GLU A 115 -13.73 -0.71 7.36
C GLU A 115 -13.49 -2.02 8.12
N ALA A 116 -12.31 -2.62 7.99
CA ALA A 116 -11.98 -3.83 8.71
C ALA A 116 -12.00 -3.62 10.24
N VAL A 117 -11.38 -2.54 10.73
CA VAL A 117 -11.37 -2.18 12.15
C VAL A 117 -12.79 -2.00 12.69
N ARG A 118 -13.68 -1.36 11.92
CA ARG A 118 -15.08 -1.12 12.30
C ARG A 118 -15.92 -2.39 12.36
N LEU A 119 -15.66 -3.35 11.46
CA LEU A 119 -16.52 -4.50 11.23
C LEU A 119 -16.08 -5.77 11.97
N LEU A 120 -14.79 -5.89 12.29
CA LEU A 120 -14.26 -7.06 13.00
C LEU A 120 -14.90 -7.18 14.39
N PRO A 121 -15.39 -8.39 14.75
CA PRO A 121 -15.93 -8.63 16.08
C PRO A 121 -14.82 -8.58 17.15
N GLU A 122 -15.22 -8.54 18.40
CA GLU A 122 -14.32 -8.72 19.54
C GLU A 122 -13.60 -10.07 19.45
N ASN A 123 -12.28 -10.09 19.69
CA ASN A 123 -11.43 -11.27 19.53
C ASN A 123 -11.55 -11.93 18.14
N GLY A 124 -11.85 -11.13 17.12
CA GLY A 124 -12.03 -11.58 15.74
C GLY A 124 -10.76 -12.07 15.09
N CYS A 125 -10.90 -12.91 14.08
CA CYS A 125 -9.80 -13.30 13.21
C CYS A 125 -10.12 -12.92 11.77
N PHE A 126 -9.11 -12.48 11.05
CA PHE A 126 -9.22 -12.16 9.63
C PHE A 126 -8.08 -12.78 8.82
N TRP A 127 -8.31 -12.89 7.53
CA TRP A 127 -7.26 -13.25 6.59
C TRP A 127 -6.96 -12.05 5.72
N ASP A 128 -5.67 -11.78 5.53
CA ASP A 128 -5.18 -10.77 4.59
C ASP A 128 -4.55 -11.48 3.39
N LEU A 129 -5.30 -11.56 2.29
CA LEU A 129 -4.86 -12.21 1.07
C LEU A 129 -4.16 -11.18 0.16
N CYS A 130 -3.01 -11.54 -0.42
CA CYS A 130 -2.12 -10.64 -1.14
C CYS A 130 -1.57 -9.54 -0.22
N THR A 131 -0.99 -9.93 0.92
CA THR A 131 -0.64 -9.01 2.01
C THR A 131 0.45 -7.99 1.65
N GLY A 132 1.26 -8.24 0.62
CA GLY A 132 2.32 -7.34 0.16
C GLY A 132 3.34 -7.05 1.26
N SER A 133 3.49 -5.78 1.62
CA SER A 133 4.34 -5.33 2.73
C SER A 133 3.76 -5.65 4.12
N GLY A 134 2.57 -6.24 4.20
CA GLY A 134 1.86 -6.49 5.45
C GLY A 134 1.17 -5.25 6.04
N CYS A 135 1.10 -4.14 5.31
CA CYS A 135 0.62 -2.87 5.84
C CYS A 135 -0.84 -2.92 6.28
N VAL A 136 -1.73 -3.57 5.53
CA VAL A 136 -3.14 -3.73 5.87
C VAL A 136 -3.30 -4.56 7.14
N ALA A 137 -2.70 -5.77 7.16
CA ALA A 137 -2.74 -6.65 8.33
C ALA A 137 -2.18 -5.97 9.59
N ALA A 138 -1.01 -5.36 9.50
CA ALA A 138 -0.37 -4.72 10.64
C ALA A 138 -1.18 -3.52 11.16
N ALA A 139 -1.72 -2.68 10.28
CA ALA A 139 -2.52 -1.53 10.67
C ALA A 139 -3.82 -1.97 11.40
N ILE A 140 -4.51 -2.99 10.90
CA ILE A 140 -5.69 -3.57 11.56
C ILE A 140 -5.30 -4.11 12.95
N LEU A 141 -4.23 -4.90 13.05
CA LEU A 141 -3.78 -5.51 14.30
C LEU A 141 -3.31 -4.47 15.33
N LYS A 142 -2.75 -3.34 14.91
CA LYS A 142 -2.41 -2.22 15.80
C LYS A 142 -3.65 -1.55 16.35
N ALA A 143 -4.62 -1.28 15.48
CA ALA A 143 -5.88 -0.65 15.88
C ALA A 143 -6.76 -1.59 16.71
N ARG A 144 -6.65 -2.91 16.53
CA ARG A 144 -7.43 -3.96 17.20
C ARG A 144 -6.49 -4.99 17.85
N PRO A 145 -5.98 -4.69 19.07
CA PRO A 145 -5.06 -5.58 19.79
C PRO A 145 -5.66 -6.94 20.16
N ASP A 146 -6.98 -7.04 20.16
CA ASP A 146 -7.77 -8.23 20.44
C ASP A 146 -7.89 -9.21 19.27
N THR A 147 -7.42 -8.84 18.07
CA THR A 147 -7.60 -9.63 16.85
C THR A 147 -6.35 -10.41 16.44
N SER A 148 -6.52 -11.40 15.55
CA SER A 148 -5.45 -12.19 14.93
C SER A 148 -5.63 -12.27 13.42
N CYS A 149 -4.53 -12.53 12.70
CA CYS A 149 -4.50 -12.56 11.25
C CYS A 149 -3.79 -13.81 10.71
N ALA A 150 -4.28 -14.36 9.59
CA ALA A 150 -3.49 -15.17 8.68
C ALA A 150 -3.24 -14.34 7.41
N ALA A 151 -1.97 -14.07 7.12
CA ALA A 151 -1.55 -13.27 5.98
C ALA A 151 -0.96 -14.18 4.89
N VAL A 152 -1.37 -14.02 3.64
CA VAL A 152 -0.91 -14.84 2.51
C VAL A 152 -0.22 -13.94 1.49
N GLU A 153 0.98 -14.35 1.07
CA GLU A 153 1.77 -13.62 0.08
C GLU A 153 2.45 -14.59 -0.89
N LEU A 154 2.36 -14.27 -2.19
CA LEU A 154 2.98 -15.03 -3.27
C LEU A 154 4.48 -14.76 -3.38
N SER A 155 4.87 -13.49 -3.32
CA SER A 155 6.26 -13.03 -3.47
C SER A 155 7.06 -13.27 -2.20
N ARG A 156 8.16 -14.02 -2.30
CA ARG A 156 9.08 -14.21 -1.17
C ARG A 156 9.61 -12.88 -0.63
N THR A 157 9.98 -11.96 -1.52
CA THR A 157 10.50 -10.64 -1.12
C THR A 157 9.47 -9.82 -0.36
N ALA A 158 8.20 -9.85 -0.81
CA ALA A 158 7.12 -9.16 -0.12
C ALA A 158 6.81 -9.83 1.23
N ALA A 159 6.79 -11.18 1.30
CA ALA A 159 6.57 -11.90 2.55
C ALA A 159 7.69 -11.63 3.59
N GLU A 160 8.95 -11.60 3.17
CA GLU A 160 10.07 -11.23 4.04
C GLU A 160 9.94 -9.78 4.53
N THR A 161 9.50 -8.87 3.67
CA THR A 161 9.22 -7.46 4.03
C THR A 161 8.06 -7.35 5.02
N ALA A 162 6.98 -8.13 4.81
CA ALA A 162 5.85 -8.18 5.73
C ALA A 162 6.26 -8.72 7.11
N ALA A 163 7.04 -9.80 7.15
CA ALA A 163 7.54 -10.36 8.41
C ALA A 163 8.33 -9.32 9.22
N GLU A 164 9.23 -8.58 8.57
CA GLU A 164 10.01 -7.52 9.22
C GLU A 164 9.11 -6.38 9.73
N ASN A 165 8.10 -5.99 8.96
CA ASN A 165 7.11 -4.99 9.40
C ASN A 165 6.30 -5.49 10.59
N PHE A 166 5.85 -6.73 10.60
CA PHE A 166 5.10 -7.31 11.72
C PHE A 166 5.92 -7.32 13.01
N GLU A 167 7.20 -7.71 12.94
CA GLU A 167 8.11 -7.69 14.09
C GLU A 167 8.35 -6.26 14.57
N ARG A 168 8.71 -5.34 13.66
CA ARG A 168 9.00 -3.94 13.98
C ARG A 168 7.81 -3.23 14.64
N LEU A 169 6.59 -3.55 14.21
CA LEU A 169 5.36 -2.95 14.72
C LEU A 169 4.77 -3.70 15.92
N GLY A 170 5.44 -4.77 16.38
CA GLY A 170 5.04 -5.53 17.57
C GLY A 170 3.76 -6.35 17.40
N VAL A 171 3.40 -6.71 16.17
CA VAL A 171 2.18 -7.49 15.88
C VAL A 171 2.47 -8.94 15.47
N GLY A 172 3.74 -9.31 15.28
CA GLY A 172 4.17 -10.60 14.73
C GLY A 172 3.59 -11.82 15.46
N SER A 173 3.44 -11.77 16.79
CA SER A 173 2.87 -12.87 17.58
C SER A 173 1.39 -13.16 17.27
N ARG A 174 0.70 -12.26 16.57
CA ARG A 174 -0.73 -12.39 16.19
C ARG A 174 -0.93 -12.62 14.69
N VAL A 175 0.17 -12.83 13.94
CA VAL A 175 0.15 -13.07 12.51
C VAL A 175 0.67 -14.46 12.20
N ASN A 176 -0.09 -15.23 11.43
CA ASN A 176 0.38 -16.43 10.74
C ASN A 176 0.65 -16.07 9.28
N LEU A 177 1.91 -15.80 8.95
CA LEU A 177 2.33 -15.46 7.59
C LEU A 177 2.60 -16.73 6.77
N VAL A 178 1.93 -16.85 5.63
CA VAL A 178 2.02 -17.99 4.71
C VAL A 178 2.54 -17.52 3.36
N LEU A 179 3.67 -18.07 2.93
CA LEU A 179 4.16 -17.91 1.56
C LEU A 179 3.39 -18.89 0.66
N GLY A 180 2.55 -18.38 -0.23
CA GLY A 180 1.70 -19.19 -1.09
C GLY A 180 0.86 -18.35 -2.05
N ASP A 181 0.29 -19.02 -3.06
CA ASP A 181 -0.59 -18.40 -4.04
C ASP A 181 -2.05 -18.48 -3.57
N ALA A 182 -2.61 -17.35 -3.19
CA ALA A 182 -3.99 -17.25 -2.73
C ALA A 182 -5.04 -17.69 -3.78
N LEU A 183 -4.67 -17.77 -5.06
CA LEU A 183 -5.55 -18.28 -6.12
C LEU A 183 -5.60 -19.81 -6.20
N THR A 184 -4.52 -20.50 -5.80
CA THR A 184 -4.36 -21.95 -6.02
C THR A 184 -4.14 -22.73 -4.74
N ASP A 185 -3.44 -22.14 -3.77
CA ASP A 185 -3.10 -22.81 -2.51
C ASP A 185 -4.21 -22.59 -1.48
N PRO A 186 -4.87 -23.66 -1.03
CA PRO A 186 -5.79 -23.53 0.09
C PRO A 186 -4.99 -23.15 1.34
N LEU A 187 -5.45 -22.16 2.08
CA LEU A 187 -4.94 -21.88 3.41
C LEU A 187 -5.04 -23.13 4.28
N PRO A 188 -3.98 -23.49 5.04
CA PRO A 188 -3.94 -24.75 5.76
C PRO A 188 -5.08 -24.87 6.78
N GLY A 189 -5.70 -26.05 6.81
CA GLY A 189 -6.67 -26.44 7.82
C GLY A 189 -8.11 -25.97 7.59
N GLU A 190 -8.96 -26.31 8.53
CA GLU A 190 -10.39 -25.92 8.59
C GLU A 190 -10.58 -24.53 9.23
N MET A 191 -9.54 -23.71 9.32
CA MET A 191 -9.63 -22.37 9.89
C MET A 191 -10.66 -21.54 9.13
N ARG A 192 -11.47 -20.80 9.89
CA ARG A 192 -12.46 -19.86 9.36
C ARG A 192 -12.12 -18.47 9.87
N ALA A 193 -12.07 -17.50 8.96
CA ALA A 193 -11.97 -16.10 9.31
C ALA A 193 -13.35 -15.49 9.62
N ASP A 194 -13.39 -14.41 10.38
CA ASP A 194 -14.58 -13.56 10.43
C ASP A 194 -14.73 -12.80 9.12
N TYR A 195 -13.64 -12.17 8.66
CA TYR A 195 -13.56 -11.53 7.36
C TYR A 195 -12.32 -11.96 6.60
N ILE A 196 -12.44 -12.01 5.28
CA ILE A 196 -11.31 -12.02 4.36
C ILE A 196 -11.14 -10.58 3.88
N VAL A 197 -9.97 -10.02 4.14
CA VAL A 197 -9.56 -8.68 3.76
C VAL A 197 -8.52 -8.81 2.65
N SER A 198 -8.59 -8.01 1.62
CA SER A 198 -7.56 -8.03 0.57
C SER A 198 -7.53 -6.72 -0.21
N ASN A 199 -6.33 -6.27 -0.52
CA ASN A 199 -6.07 -5.38 -1.64
C ASN A 199 -5.40 -6.23 -2.75
N PRO A 200 -6.20 -6.96 -3.55
CA PRO A 200 -5.64 -7.85 -4.56
C PRO A 200 -5.25 -7.08 -5.81
N PRO A 201 -4.43 -7.63 -6.70
CA PRO A 201 -4.23 -7.09 -8.04
C PRO A 201 -5.57 -6.95 -8.77
N TYR A 202 -5.88 -5.74 -9.25
CA TYR A 202 -7.18 -5.44 -9.88
C TYR A 202 -7.09 -4.67 -11.20
N ILE A 203 -5.90 -4.42 -11.70
CA ILE A 203 -5.72 -3.67 -12.95
C ILE A 203 -5.83 -4.66 -14.13
N PRO A 204 -6.67 -4.37 -15.15
CA PRO A 204 -6.71 -5.20 -16.34
C PRO A 204 -5.34 -5.28 -17.03
N THR A 205 -4.95 -6.48 -17.46
CA THR A 205 -3.62 -6.75 -18.05
C THR A 205 -3.23 -5.76 -19.15
N GLU A 206 -4.18 -5.42 -20.04
CA GLU A 206 -3.91 -4.49 -21.14
C GLU A 206 -3.64 -3.06 -20.65
N THR A 207 -4.23 -2.66 -19.52
CA THR A 207 -4.10 -1.31 -18.95
C THR A 207 -2.72 -1.08 -18.34
N ILE A 208 -2.04 -2.12 -17.87
CA ILE A 208 -0.74 -2.00 -17.16
C ILE A 208 0.28 -1.23 -17.99
N ARG A 209 0.30 -1.41 -19.32
CA ARG A 209 1.24 -0.71 -20.21
C ARG A 209 1.02 0.79 -20.29
N SER A 210 -0.18 1.26 -19.97
CA SER A 210 -0.57 2.67 -20.02
C SER A 210 -0.49 3.37 -18.65
N LEU A 211 -0.09 2.64 -17.59
CA LEU A 211 0.11 3.23 -16.28
C LEU A 211 1.31 4.18 -16.27
N ASP A 212 1.33 5.07 -15.30
CA ASP A 212 2.46 5.97 -15.06
C ASP A 212 3.76 5.17 -14.89
N ASP A 213 4.86 5.72 -15.39
CA ASP A 213 6.18 5.07 -15.37
C ASP A 213 6.59 4.62 -13.97
N GLU A 214 6.21 5.38 -12.95
CA GLU A 214 6.47 5.08 -11.55
C GLU A 214 5.75 3.81 -11.11
N VAL A 215 4.46 3.67 -11.44
CA VAL A 215 3.66 2.48 -11.11
C VAL A 215 4.18 1.26 -11.87
N ARG A 216 4.61 1.43 -13.12
CA ARG A 216 5.19 0.33 -13.92
C ARG A 216 6.52 -0.21 -13.39
N ARG A 217 7.15 0.49 -12.42
CA ARG A 217 8.36 0.00 -11.72
C ARG A 217 8.02 -0.89 -10.52
N GLU A 218 6.75 -0.96 -10.15
CA GLU A 218 6.27 -1.89 -9.13
C GLU A 218 6.09 -3.30 -9.72
N PRO A 219 6.03 -4.35 -8.87
CA PRO A 219 5.96 -5.72 -9.37
C PRO A 219 4.66 -5.96 -10.16
N PRO A 220 4.74 -6.46 -11.40
CA PRO A 220 3.56 -6.69 -12.24
C PRO A 220 2.54 -7.62 -11.59
N GLU A 221 3.01 -8.62 -10.84
CA GLU A 221 2.16 -9.57 -10.10
C GLU A 221 1.32 -8.92 -9.00
N ALA A 222 1.71 -7.74 -8.52
CA ALA A 222 0.93 -6.98 -7.55
C ALA A 222 -0.08 -6.02 -8.21
N LEU A 223 -0.06 -5.90 -9.53
CA LEU A 223 -0.92 -4.99 -10.30
C LEU A 223 -1.93 -5.75 -11.17
N ASP A 224 -1.52 -6.89 -11.76
CA ASP A 224 -2.27 -7.59 -12.81
C ASP A 224 -3.43 -8.41 -12.25
N GLY A 225 -4.64 -7.89 -12.41
CA GLY A 225 -5.91 -8.54 -12.06
C GLY A 225 -6.49 -9.45 -13.15
N GLY A 226 -5.72 -9.76 -14.21
CA GLY A 226 -6.17 -10.54 -15.35
C GLY A 226 -6.88 -9.70 -16.41
N VAL A 227 -7.53 -10.36 -17.35
CA VAL A 227 -8.12 -9.73 -18.55
C VAL A 227 -9.05 -8.56 -18.25
N ASP A 228 -9.85 -8.68 -17.19
CA ASP A 228 -10.83 -7.66 -16.79
C ASP A 228 -10.63 -7.14 -15.35
N GLY A 229 -9.49 -7.44 -14.75
CA GLY A 229 -9.16 -7.00 -13.38
C GLY A 229 -9.95 -7.69 -12.27
N LEU A 230 -10.69 -8.78 -12.56
CA LEU A 230 -11.61 -9.37 -11.58
C LEU A 230 -11.27 -10.83 -11.20
N ILE A 231 -10.12 -11.35 -11.63
CA ILE A 231 -9.79 -12.77 -11.41
C ILE A 231 -9.69 -13.12 -9.93
N PHE A 232 -9.08 -12.26 -9.12
CA PHE A 232 -8.92 -12.48 -7.69
C PHE A 232 -10.27 -12.51 -6.97
N TYR A 233 -11.14 -11.56 -7.25
CA TYR A 233 -12.47 -11.52 -6.61
C TYR A 233 -13.30 -12.76 -6.93
N ARG A 234 -13.33 -13.20 -8.20
CA ARG A 234 -14.04 -14.43 -8.59
C ARG A 234 -13.51 -15.65 -7.88
N THR A 235 -12.18 -15.78 -7.85
CA THR A 235 -11.52 -16.92 -7.21
C THR A 235 -11.75 -16.90 -5.69
N PHE A 236 -11.60 -15.75 -5.04
CA PHE A 236 -11.80 -15.65 -3.60
C PHE A 236 -13.24 -15.93 -3.19
N LEU A 237 -14.21 -15.43 -3.94
CA LEU A 237 -15.61 -15.72 -3.68
C LEU A 237 -15.94 -17.21 -3.84
N SER A 238 -15.36 -17.87 -4.86
CA SER A 238 -15.56 -19.29 -5.09
C SER A 238 -14.83 -20.16 -4.07
N ALA A 239 -13.56 -19.86 -3.77
CA ALA A 239 -12.71 -20.72 -2.95
C ALA A 239 -12.97 -20.56 -1.44
N TYR A 240 -13.33 -19.34 -1.00
CA TYR A 240 -13.32 -19.00 0.43
C TYR A 240 -14.68 -18.60 1.01
N ALA A 241 -15.78 -18.64 0.23
CA ALA A 241 -17.10 -18.27 0.76
C ALA A 241 -17.50 -19.06 2.00
N GLU A 242 -17.24 -20.37 2.01
CA GLU A 242 -17.55 -21.24 3.14
C GLU A 242 -16.55 -21.13 4.31
N ARG A 243 -15.41 -20.46 4.07
CA ARG A 243 -14.33 -20.27 5.04
C ARG A 243 -14.38 -18.92 5.77
N THR A 244 -15.30 -18.04 5.39
CA THR A 244 -15.57 -16.80 6.11
C THR A 244 -16.92 -16.86 6.82
N ARG A 245 -16.99 -16.33 8.06
CA ARG A 245 -18.22 -16.27 8.86
C ARG A 245 -19.10 -15.10 8.47
N ARG A 246 -18.51 -13.97 8.08
CA ARG A 246 -19.20 -12.69 7.86
C ARG A 246 -19.12 -12.19 6.43
N GLY A 247 -17.99 -12.42 5.74
CA GLY A 247 -17.83 -12.02 4.34
C GLY A 247 -16.44 -11.53 3.99
N PHE A 248 -16.41 -10.60 3.05
CA PHE A 248 -15.19 -10.11 2.41
C PHE A 248 -15.14 -8.59 2.45
N LEU A 249 -13.93 -8.07 2.56
CA LEU A 249 -13.59 -6.67 2.41
C LEU A 249 -12.49 -6.57 1.36
N PHE A 250 -12.82 -6.04 0.20
CA PHE A 250 -11.89 -5.92 -0.91
C PHE A 250 -11.66 -4.47 -1.27
N GLU A 251 -10.39 -4.05 -1.39
CA GLU A 251 -10.09 -2.88 -2.18
C GLU A 251 -10.43 -3.15 -3.64
N ILE A 252 -10.94 -2.14 -4.35
CA ILE A 252 -11.37 -2.25 -5.75
C ILE A 252 -10.90 -1.04 -6.56
N GLY A 253 -10.80 -1.21 -7.87
CA GLY A 253 -10.69 -0.10 -8.80
C GLY A 253 -11.94 0.80 -8.73
N TRP A 254 -11.74 2.09 -8.96
CA TRP A 254 -12.81 3.10 -8.84
C TRP A 254 -14.00 2.86 -9.77
N ASP A 255 -13.85 2.08 -10.80
CA ASP A 255 -14.84 1.72 -11.82
C ASP A 255 -15.39 0.28 -11.68
N GLN A 256 -14.92 -0.48 -10.67
CA GLN A 256 -15.28 -1.90 -10.50
C GLN A 256 -16.50 -2.12 -9.58
N GLY A 257 -17.06 -1.09 -8.95
CA GLY A 257 -18.14 -1.23 -7.98
C GLY A 257 -19.36 -2.00 -8.50
N GLU A 258 -19.79 -1.75 -9.74
CA GLU A 258 -20.93 -2.46 -10.35
C GLU A 258 -20.61 -3.93 -10.64
N ALA A 259 -19.39 -4.22 -11.10
CA ALA A 259 -18.94 -5.58 -11.31
C ALA A 259 -18.91 -6.39 -10.02
N LEU A 260 -18.48 -5.78 -8.90
CA LEU A 260 -18.49 -6.43 -7.58
C LEU A 260 -19.91 -6.67 -7.07
N ARG A 261 -20.87 -5.77 -7.32
CA ARG A 261 -22.28 -6.03 -6.99
C ARG A 261 -22.82 -7.25 -7.75
N GLY A 262 -22.54 -7.33 -9.05
CA GLY A 262 -22.93 -8.48 -9.87
C GLY A 262 -22.28 -9.79 -9.44
N LEU A 263 -21.01 -9.77 -9.02
CA LEU A 263 -20.33 -10.93 -8.44
C LEU A 263 -20.92 -11.35 -7.10
N ALA A 264 -21.24 -10.39 -6.24
CA ALA A 264 -21.88 -10.64 -4.95
C ALA A 264 -23.24 -11.32 -5.13
N GLU A 265 -24.11 -10.79 -6.01
CA GLU A 265 -25.43 -11.35 -6.31
C GLU A 265 -25.35 -12.81 -6.77
N LYS A 266 -24.42 -13.11 -7.71
CA LYS A 266 -24.19 -14.49 -8.17
C LYS A 266 -23.74 -15.46 -7.08
N ASN A 267 -23.12 -14.94 -6.01
CA ASN A 267 -22.66 -15.70 -4.86
C ASN A 267 -23.61 -15.58 -3.65
N HIS A 268 -24.82 -15.06 -3.84
CA HIS A 268 -25.83 -14.87 -2.80
C HIS A 268 -25.35 -14.00 -1.62
N LEU A 269 -24.49 -13.01 -1.91
CA LEU A 269 -23.97 -12.04 -0.96
C LEU A 269 -24.59 -10.66 -1.21
N ARG A 270 -24.70 -9.85 -0.16
CA ARG A 270 -25.01 -8.42 -0.26
C ARG A 270 -23.69 -7.66 -0.47
N CYS A 271 -23.70 -6.65 -1.32
CA CYS A 271 -22.54 -5.82 -1.58
C CYS A 271 -22.84 -4.34 -1.25
N GLU A 272 -22.02 -3.78 -0.38
CA GLU A 272 -22.01 -2.35 -0.06
C GLU A 272 -20.67 -1.78 -0.55
N ILE A 273 -20.70 -0.68 -1.30
CA ILE A 273 -19.49 -0.01 -1.78
C ILE A 273 -19.25 1.22 -0.92
N ARG A 274 -18.04 1.29 -0.36
CA ARG A 274 -17.53 2.47 0.33
C ARG A 274 -16.62 3.26 -0.61
N ARG A 275 -16.76 4.57 -0.55
CA ARG A 275 -15.95 5.51 -1.33
C ARG A 275 -14.78 6.02 -0.52
N ASP A 276 -13.70 6.35 -1.23
CA ASP A 276 -12.58 7.07 -0.66
C ASP A 276 -12.92 8.55 -0.40
N TYR A 277 -12.00 9.29 0.18
CA TYR A 277 -12.17 10.70 0.48
C TYR A 277 -12.27 11.59 -0.77
N GLY A 278 -11.86 11.09 -1.94
CA GLY A 278 -12.06 11.71 -3.25
C GLY A 278 -13.43 11.41 -3.87
N GLY A 279 -14.27 10.61 -3.20
CA GLY A 279 -15.62 10.26 -3.66
C GLY A 279 -15.67 9.12 -4.68
N ARG A 280 -14.55 8.41 -4.92
CA ARG A 280 -14.46 7.28 -5.84
C ARG A 280 -14.73 5.97 -5.10
N ASP A 281 -15.34 5.00 -5.76
CA ASP A 281 -15.53 3.65 -5.20
C ASP A 281 -14.16 3.07 -4.83
N ARG A 282 -14.03 2.51 -3.61
CA ARG A 282 -12.74 2.04 -3.11
C ARG A 282 -12.80 0.71 -2.37
N VAL A 283 -13.80 0.47 -1.56
CA VAL A 283 -13.93 -0.79 -0.82
C VAL A 283 -15.27 -1.43 -1.09
N ALA A 284 -15.25 -2.71 -1.48
CA ALA A 284 -16.42 -3.55 -1.56
C ALA A 284 -16.54 -4.40 -0.30
N HIS A 285 -17.60 -4.20 0.48
CA HIS A 285 -17.98 -5.05 1.59
C HIS A 285 -19.04 -6.05 1.11
N LEU A 286 -18.64 -7.32 0.97
CA LEU A 286 -19.52 -8.41 0.58
C LEU A 286 -19.84 -9.24 1.81
N ARG A 287 -21.13 -9.35 2.16
CA ARG A 287 -21.60 -10.05 3.37
C ARG A 287 -22.72 -11.03 3.08
N LYS A 288 -22.78 -12.06 3.94
CA LYS A 288 -23.87 -13.07 3.95
C LYS A 288 -25.20 -12.48 4.40
#